data_7db5bd06bbfbe8d42839d99ce9a0784d
#
_entry.id   7db5bd06bbfbe8d42839d99ce9a0784d
#
_cell.length_a   1.000
_cell.length_b   1.000
_cell.length_c   1.000
_cell.angle_alpha   90.00
_cell.angle_beta   90.00
_cell.angle_gamma   90.00
#
_symmetry.space_group_name_H-M   'P 1'
#
loop_
_entity.id
_entity.type
_entity.pdbx_description
1 polymer ?
#
loop_
_entity_poly.entity_id
_entity_poly.type
_entity_poly.pdbx_seq_one_letter_code
_entity_poly.pdbx_strand_id
1 'polypeptide(L)'
;MRIDAYTHFIPEKYFKKIVESGHADIGKRVREIPCIHDLDIRRKIVDGFKDYAQILSYPMPPLEVMTKGDGKLTEEYTKLVNDGFAEICQKYPDQFPGWVGQAALIAPDAGVREAERTLKNGALGVQIYTNIAGKPLDDPAFDPFFEAMNKSGKPVWMHPARAANFPDYLTEKKSKYEIWWT
;
A
#
# COMPACT_ATOMS: atom_id res chain seq x y z
N MET A 1 -10.00 -9.10 22.05
CA MET A 1 -8.97 -9.09 20.95
C MET A 1 -8.64 -7.64 20.61
N ARG A 2 -7.37 -7.32 20.48
CA ARG A 2 -6.89 -6.01 20.01
C ARG A 2 -6.56 -6.15 18.53
N ILE A 3 -7.00 -5.21 17.71
CA ILE A 3 -6.72 -5.19 16.27
C ILE A 3 -5.92 -3.95 15.95
N ASP A 4 -4.73 -4.15 15.37
CA ASP A 4 -3.96 -3.09 14.76
C ASP A 4 -4.51 -2.86 13.35
N ALA A 5 -5.17 -1.73 13.16
CA ALA A 5 -5.94 -1.46 11.95
C ALA A 5 -5.09 -0.94 10.77
N TYR A 6 -3.79 -0.70 10.97
CA TYR A 6 -2.95 -0.10 9.94
C TYR A 6 -1.52 -0.60 10.00
N THR A 7 -1.34 -1.89 9.68
CA THR A 7 -0.02 -2.51 9.68
C THR A 7 0.51 -2.71 8.27
N HIS A 8 1.78 -2.45 8.07
CA HIS A 8 2.39 -2.54 6.75
C HIS A 8 3.02 -3.91 6.49
N PHE A 9 2.72 -4.44 5.30
CA PHE A 9 3.32 -5.67 4.81
C PHE A 9 3.48 -5.61 3.28
N ILE A 10 4.48 -6.32 2.75
CA ILE A 10 4.75 -6.46 1.32
C ILE A 10 4.62 -7.93 0.96
N PRO A 11 3.59 -8.34 0.20
CA PRO A 11 3.42 -9.73 -0.20
C PRO A 11 4.62 -10.27 -1.00
N GLU A 12 4.98 -11.53 -0.76
CA GLU A 12 6.20 -12.15 -1.28
C GLU A 12 6.34 -12.05 -2.81
N LYS A 13 5.25 -12.32 -3.54
CA LYS A 13 5.25 -12.26 -5.01
C LYS A 13 5.63 -10.87 -5.52
N TYR A 14 5.10 -9.84 -4.88
CA TYR A 14 5.45 -8.45 -5.22
C TYR A 14 6.86 -8.09 -4.74
N PHE A 15 7.27 -8.54 -3.56
CA PHE A 15 8.63 -8.31 -3.06
C PHE A 15 9.69 -8.85 -4.02
N LYS A 16 9.50 -10.05 -4.59
CA LYS A 16 10.37 -10.61 -5.61
C LYS A 16 10.49 -9.68 -6.83
N LYS A 17 9.38 -9.11 -7.29
CA LYS A 17 9.38 -8.14 -8.41
C LYS A 17 10.19 -6.87 -8.10
N ILE A 18 10.08 -6.35 -6.88
CA ILE A 18 10.89 -5.19 -6.44
C ILE A 18 12.38 -5.53 -6.52
N VAL A 19 12.78 -6.69 -6.01
CA VAL A 19 14.18 -7.12 -6.00
C VAL A 19 14.71 -7.31 -7.42
N GLU A 20 13.93 -7.96 -8.29
CA GLU A 20 14.28 -8.21 -9.70
C GLU A 20 14.41 -6.91 -10.51
N SER A 21 13.60 -5.89 -10.19
CA SER A 21 13.60 -4.62 -10.91
C SER A 21 14.81 -3.73 -10.64
N GLY A 22 15.69 -4.12 -9.70
CA GLY A 22 16.92 -3.40 -9.38
C GLY A 22 16.71 -2.07 -8.65
N HIS A 23 15.53 -1.82 -8.06
CA HIS A 23 15.29 -0.68 -7.18
C HIS A 23 16.06 -0.86 -5.85
N ALA A 24 17.39 -0.73 -5.94
CA ALA A 24 18.32 -1.05 -4.84
C ALA A 24 18.06 -0.21 -3.57
N ASP A 25 17.69 1.05 -3.74
CA ASP A 25 17.52 1.98 -2.61
C ASP A 25 16.29 1.63 -1.76
N ILE A 26 15.19 1.26 -2.40
CA ILE A 26 13.98 0.82 -1.71
C ILE A 26 14.16 -0.57 -1.13
N GLY A 27 14.80 -1.47 -1.91
CA GLY A 27 15.14 -2.81 -1.46
C GLY A 27 16.07 -2.84 -0.25
N LYS A 28 16.91 -1.82 -0.02
CA LYS A 28 17.79 -1.77 1.15
C LYS A 28 16.99 -1.66 2.44
N ARG A 29 16.12 -0.64 2.58
CA ARG A 29 15.29 -0.46 3.78
C ARG A 29 14.35 -1.62 4.04
N VAL A 30 13.67 -2.08 3.01
CA VAL A 30 12.75 -3.21 3.14
C VAL A 30 13.50 -4.47 3.56
N ARG A 31 14.71 -4.71 3.03
CA ARG A 31 15.55 -5.86 3.44
C ARG A 31 16.05 -5.76 4.89
N GLU A 32 16.27 -4.56 5.39
CA GLU A 32 16.70 -4.32 6.77
C GLU A 32 15.58 -4.54 7.80
N ILE A 33 14.32 -4.66 7.35
CA ILE A 33 13.15 -4.89 8.20
C ILE A 33 12.44 -6.17 7.76
N PRO A 34 12.99 -7.35 8.07
CA PRO A 34 12.45 -8.62 7.56
C PRO A 34 10.96 -8.83 7.81
N CYS A 35 10.44 -8.41 8.96
CA CYS A 35 9.04 -8.59 9.30
C CYS A 35 8.05 -7.80 8.40
N ILE A 36 8.55 -6.93 7.50
CA ILE A 36 7.69 -6.23 6.55
C ILE A 36 7.44 -7.02 5.25
N HIS A 37 8.24 -8.06 4.97
CA HIS A 37 8.14 -8.86 3.75
C HIS A 37 8.26 -10.37 3.98
N ASP A 38 8.77 -10.81 5.13
CA ASP A 38 8.84 -12.22 5.51
C ASP A 38 7.64 -12.56 6.39
N LEU A 39 6.73 -13.36 5.83
CA LEU A 39 5.49 -13.70 6.49
C LEU A 39 5.69 -14.60 7.72
N ASP A 40 6.67 -15.49 7.71
CA ASP A 40 6.92 -16.38 8.83
C ASP A 40 7.51 -15.64 10.03
N ILE A 41 8.41 -14.68 9.76
CA ILE A 41 8.90 -13.77 10.79
C ILE A 41 7.75 -12.93 11.35
N ARG A 42 6.91 -12.34 10.48
CA ARG A 42 5.76 -11.54 10.90
C ARG A 42 4.80 -12.33 11.77
N ARG A 43 4.46 -13.53 11.38
CA ARG A 43 3.54 -14.40 12.12
C ARG A 43 4.08 -14.76 13.50
N LYS A 44 5.38 -15.10 13.61
CA LYS A 44 6.03 -15.35 14.91
C LYS A 44 5.94 -14.15 15.85
N ILE A 45 6.06 -12.94 15.32
CA ILE A 45 5.90 -11.71 16.10
C ILE A 45 4.45 -11.57 16.59
N VAL A 46 3.47 -11.75 15.70
CA VAL A 46 2.04 -11.67 16.06
C VAL A 46 1.67 -12.72 17.13
N ASP A 47 2.15 -13.94 16.99
CA ASP A 47 1.92 -15.04 17.98
C ASP A 47 2.51 -14.74 19.37
N GLY A 48 3.49 -13.85 19.45
CA GLY A 48 4.06 -13.39 20.72
C GLY A 48 3.13 -12.52 21.57
N PHE A 49 2.01 -12.08 21.00
CA PHE A 49 1.05 -11.20 21.68
C PHE A 49 -0.30 -11.91 21.84
N LYS A 50 -0.81 -11.98 23.09
CA LYS A 50 -2.15 -12.51 23.34
C LYS A 50 -3.22 -11.55 22.82
N ASP A 51 -4.28 -12.12 22.24
CA ASP A 51 -5.45 -11.37 21.78
C ASP A 51 -5.11 -10.19 20.85
N TYR A 52 -4.22 -10.43 19.89
CA TYR A 52 -3.75 -9.44 18.94
C TYR A 52 -3.85 -9.94 17.51
N ALA A 53 -4.34 -9.10 16.63
CA ALA A 53 -4.44 -9.35 15.19
C ALA A 53 -4.13 -8.07 14.40
N GLN A 54 -3.85 -8.21 13.11
CA GLN A 54 -3.42 -7.12 12.26
C GLN A 54 -4.27 -7.02 10.99
N ILE A 55 -4.65 -5.80 10.60
CA ILE A 55 -5.17 -5.50 9.27
C ILE A 55 -3.99 -5.12 8.39
N LEU A 56 -3.78 -5.87 7.32
CA LEU A 56 -2.65 -5.65 6.41
C LEU A 56 -2.90 -4.48 5.46
N SER A 57 -1.88 -3.64 5.28
CA SER A 57 -1.86 -2.57 4.30
C SER A 57 -0.49 -2.48 3.61
N TYR A 58 -0.44 -1.83 2.46
CA TYR A 58 0.80 -1.64 1.73
C TYR A 58 1.56 -0.40 2.28
N PRO A 59 2.91 -0.48 2.45
CA PRO A 59 3.71 0.65 2.91
C PRO A 59 4.04 1.65 1.79
N MET A 60 5.02 2.49 2.03
CA MET A 60 5.73 3.30 1.04
C MET A 60 6.82 2.48 0.32
N PRO A 61 7.22 2.87 -0.90
CA PRO A 61 6.70 3.98 -1.71
C PRO A 61 5.43 3.62 -2.48
N PRO A 62 4.66 4.61 -2.98
CA PRO A 62 3.53 4.34 -3.87
C PRO A 62 3.91 3.46 -5.06
N LEU A 63 2.99 2.62 -5.52
CA LEU A 63 3.26 1.66 -6.60
C LEU A 63 3.63 2.35 -7.92
N GLU A 64 3.03 3.51 -8.21
CA GLU A 64 3.37 4.33 -9.38
C GLU A 64 4.80 4.88 -9.34
N VAL A 65 5.37 5.08 -8.16
CA VAL A 65 6.79 5.44 -8.01
C VAL A 65 7.68 4.26 -8.38
N MET A 66 7.30 3.05 -7.96
CA MET A 66 8.01 1.81 -8.27
C MET A 66 8.03 1.49 -9.76
N THR A 67 7.00 1.89 -10.47
CA THR A 67 6.84 1.65 -11.91
C THR A 67 7.25 2.87 -12.76
N LYS A 68 7.78 3.92 -12.15
CA LYS A 68 8.16 5.17 -12.80
C LYS A 68 7.00 5.80 -13.61
N GLY A 69 5.78 5.68 -13.09
CA GLY A 69 4.58 6.22 -13.71
C GLY A 69 3.99 5.37 -14.86
N ASP A 70 4.51 4.17 -15.12
CA ASP A 70 3.89 3.25 -16.08
C ASP A 70 2.57 2.71 -15.53
N GLY A 71 1.45 3.19 -16.08
CA GLY A 71 0.11 2.87 -15.60
C GLY A 71 -0.23 1.37 -15.71
N LYS A 72 0.21 0.70 -16.79
CA LYS A 72 -0.04 -0.73 -17.01
C LYS A 72 0.73 -1.59 -16.02
N LEU A 73 2.00 -1.28 -15.82
CA LEU A 73 2.84 -1.97 -14.85
C LEU A 73 2.37 -1.69 -13.42
N THR A 74 1.87 -0.47 -13.14
CA THR A 74 1.29 -0.13 -11.84
C THR A 74 0.03 -0.97 -11.57
N GLU A 75 -0.83 -1.14 -12.57
CA GLU A 75 -2.00 -2.02 -12.47
C GLU A 75 -1.59 -3.47 -12.17
N GLU A 76 -0.59 -4.01 -12.86
CA GLU A 76 -0.05 -5.36 -12.61
C GLU A 76 0.44 -5.49 -11.17
N TYR A 77 1.27 -4.55 -10.71
CA TYR A 77 1.81 -4.59 -9.35
C TYR A 77 0.75 -4.41 -8.28
N THR A 78 -0.26 -3.58 -8.54
CA THR A 78 -1.40 -3.41 -7.64
C THR A 78 -2.16 -4.72 -7.45
N LYS A 79 -2.41 -5.46 -8.53
CA LYS A 79 -3.05 -6.78 -8.46
C LYS A 79 -2.21 -7.79 -7.66
N LEU A 80 -0.89 -7.82 -7.87
CA LEU A 80 0.00 -8.69 -7.11
C LEU A 80 -0.06 -8.41 -5.60
N VAL A 81 -0.10 -7.14 -5.20
CA VAL A 81 -0.22 -6.75 -3.80
C VAL A 81 -1.58 -7.17 -3.24
N ASN A 82 -2.66 -6.84 -3.93
CA ASN A 82 -4.02 -7.11 -3.48
C ASN A 82 -4.31 -8.62 -3.37
N ASP A 83 -3.91 -9.39 -4.37
CA ASP A 83 -4.08 -10.84 -4.37
C ASP A 83 -3.23 -11.50 -3.28
N GLY A 84 -2.01 -10.99 -3.06
CA GLY A 84 -1.15 -11.47 -1.99
C GLY A 84 -1.73 -11.23 -0.59
N PHE A 85 -2.38 -10.09 -0.35
CA PHE A 85 -3.07 -9.83 0.92
C PHE A 85 -4.29 -10.75 1.08
N ALA A 86 -5.10 -10.93 0.04
CA ALA A 86 -6.24 -11.83 0.07
C ALA A 86 -5.80 -13.27 0.42
N GLU A 87 -4.73 -13.77 -0.24
CA GLU A 87 -4.15 -15.09 0.02
C GLU A 87 -3.69 -15.24 1.50
N ILE A 88 -3.01 -14.22 2.04
CA ILE A 88 -2.53 -14.24 3.44
C ILE A 88 -3.69 -14.26 4.43
N CYS A 89 -4.69 -13.38 4.25
CA CYS A 89 -5.83 -13.29 5.15
C CYS A 89 -6.71 -14.55 5.09
N GLN A 90 -6.86 -15.14 3.92
CA GLN A 90 -7.57 -16.43 3.76
C GLN A 90 -6.84 -17.56 4.49
N LYS A 91 -5.51 -17.58 4.44
CA LYS A 91 -4.70 -18.65 5.03
C LYS A 91 -4.53 -18.51 6.54
N TYR A 92 -4.51 -17.29 7.06
CA TYR A 92 -4.22 -16.98 8.46
C TYR A 92 -5.22 -15.99 9.06
N PRO A 93 -6.53 -16.29 9.07
CA PRO A 93 -7.58 -15.33 9.45
C PRO A 93 -7.51 -14.90 10.91
N ASP A 94 -6.98 -15.73 11.79
CA ASP A 94 -6.86 -15.41 13.22
C ASP A 94 -5.80 -14.33 13.49
N GLN A 95 -4.73 -14.30 12.68
CA GLN A 95 -3.64 -13.33 12.78
C GLN A 95 -3.91 -12.10 11.91
N PHE A 96 -4.51 -12.30 10.73
CA PHE A 96 -4.78 -11.28 9.72
C PHE A 96 -6.25 -11.35 9.30
N PRO A 97 -7.19 -10.82 10.13
CA PRO A 97 -8.62 -10.92 9.86
C PRO A 97 -9.10 -10.03 8.71
N GLY A 98 -8.23 -9.22 8.13
CA GLY A 98 -8.57 -8.35 7.01
C GLY A 98 -7.39 -7.61 6.44
N TRP A 99 -7.64 -6.93 5.35
CA TRP A 99 -6.65 -6.18 4.60
C TRP A 99 -7.26 -4.98 3.88
N VAL A 100 -6.41 -4.04 3.49
CA VAL A 100 -6.77 -2.82 2.76
C VAL A 100 -6.19 -2.92 1.35
N GLY A 101 -7.04 -2.80 0.35
CA GLY A 101 -6.64 -2.85 -1.05
C GLY A 101 -5.87 -1.62 -1.50
N GLN A 102 -5.21 -1.73 -2.65
CA GLN A 102 -4.55 -0.63 -3.34
C GLN A 102 -5.30 -0.32 -4.64
N ALA A 103 -5.22 0.94 -5.10
CA ALA A 103 -5.74 1.36 -6.39
C ALA A 103 -4.64 2.01 -7.23
N ALA A 104 -4.55 1.65 -8.52
CA ALA A 104 -3.56 2.18 -9.45
C ALA A 104 -4.05 3.50 -10.08
N LEU A 105 -4.22 4.56 -9.27
CA LEU A 105 -4.84 5.82 -9.71
C LEU A 105 -4.00 6.64 -10.70
N ILE A 106 -2.74 6.29 -10.95
CA ILE A 106 -1.99 6.82 -12.09
C ILE A 106 -2.66 6.49 -13.44
N ALA A 107 -3.45 5.41 -13.47
CA ALA A 107 -4.35 5.05 -14.56
C ALA A 107 -5.79 4.97 -13.97
N PRO A 108 -6.53 6.09 -13.88
CA PRO A 108 -7.75 6.19 -13.08
C PRO A 108 -8.79 5.11 -13.37
N ASP A 109 -9.08 4.82 -14.63
CA ASP A 109 -10.06 3.78 -15.00
C ASP A 109 -9.63 2.37 -14.53
N ALA A 110 -8.33 2.05 -14.60
CA ALA A 110 -7.80 0.81 -14.08
C ALA A 110 -7.85 0.79 -12.54
N GLY A 111 -7.58 1.93 -11.91
CA GLY A 111 -7.68 2.12 -10.47
C GLY A 111 -9.09 1.87 -9.94
N VAL A 112 -10.11 2.39 -10.62
CA VAL A 112 -11.53 2.16 -10.27
C VAL A 112 -11.87 0.68 -10.38
N ARG A 113 -11.55 0.05 -11.51
CA ARG A 113 -11.82 -1.40 -11.70
C ARG A 113 -11.15 -2.25 -10.65
N GLU A 114 -9.91 -1.93 -10.30
CA GLU A 114 -9.17 -2.68 -9.29
C GLU A 114 -9.70 -2.44 -7.87
N ALA A 115 -10.11 -1.21 -7.54
CA ALA A 115 -10.79 -0.91 -6.29
C ALA A 115 -12.08 -1.74 -6.13
N GLU A 116 -12.92 -1.78 -7.16
CA GLU A 116 -14.14 -2.60 -7.15
C GLU A 116 -13.83 -4.09 -7.04
N ARG A 117 -12.82 -4.59 -7.78
CA ARG A 117 -12.39 -5.99 -7.74
C ARG A 117 -11.91 -6.38 -6.34
N THR A 118 -11.07 -5.56 -5.75
CA THR A 118 -10.47 -5.84 -4.45
C THR A 118 -11.51 -5.81 -3.33
N LEU A 119 -12.48 -4.90 -3.38
CA LEU A 119 -13.60 -4.88 -2.42
C LEU A 119 -14.50 -6.12 -2.55
N LYS A 120 -14.76 -6.61 -3.76
CA LYS A 120 -15.48 -7.89 -3.98
C LYS A 120 -14.71 -9.08 -3.42
N ASN A 121 -13.38 -9.04 -3.42
CA ASN A 121 -12.51 -10.08 -2.87
C ASN A 121 -12.33 -9.98 -1.35
N GLY A 122 -13.06 -9.08 -0.67
CA GLY A 122 -13.10 -9.00 0.78
C GLY A 122 -12.19 -7.97 1.43
N ALA A 123 -11.59 -7.06 0.66
CA ALA A 123 -10.89 -5.92 1.24
C ALA A 123 -11.83 -5.07 2.10
N LEU A 124 -11.34 -4.58 3.23
CA LEU A 124 -12.09 -3.76 4.17
C LEU A 124 -12.30 -2.33 3.65
N GLY A 125 -11.46 -1.88 2.74
CA GLY A 125 -11.47 -0.59 2.08
C GLY A 125 -10.32 -0.50 1.10
N VAL A 126 -10.02 0.71 0.61
CA VAL A 126 -8.94 0.94 -0.35
C VAL A 126 -8.01 2.03 0.15
N GLN A 127 -6.71 1.78 0.10
CA GLN A 127 -5.69 2.76 0.44
C GLN A 127 -5.29 3.56 -0.80
N ILE A 128 -5.19 4.87 -0.61
CA ILE A 128 -4.57 5.81 -1.53
C ILE A 128 -3.53 6.65 -0.80
N TYR A 129 -2.76 7.41 -1.53
CA TYR A 129 -1.78 8.35 -0.97
C TYR A 129 -2.30 9.79 -1.00
N THR A 130 -1.67 10.69 -0.24
CA THR A 130 -2.07 12.10 -0.17
C THR A 130 -1.89 12.88 -1.47
N ASN A 131 -1.24 12.28 -2.44
CA ASN A 131 -1.20 12.73 -3.84
C ASN A 131 -0.94 11.53 -4.75
N ILE A 132 -1.27 11.64 -6.02
CA ILE A 132 -1.03 10.60 -7.03
C ILE A 132 -0.03 11.14 -8.05
N ALA A 133 1.20 10.67 -7.98
CA ALA A 133 2.31 11.16 -8.82
C ALA A 133 2.44 12.70 -8.81
N GLY A 134 2.25 13.32 -7.65
CA GLY A 134 2.29 14.77 -7.46
C GLY A 134 1.01 15.52 -7.79
N LYS A 135 -0.02 14.87 -8.31
CA LYS A 135 -1.34 15.48 -8.52
C LYS A 135 -2.14 15.50 -7.22
N PRO A 136 -2.84 16.60 -6.92
CA PRO A 136 -3.71 16.69 -5.75
C PRO A 136 -4.92 15.75 -5.90
N LEU A 137 -5.52 15.34 -4.80
CA LEU A 137 -6.63 14.39 -4.80
C LEU A 137 -7.95 14.97 -5.30
N ASP A 138 -8.07 16.28 -5.40
CA ASP A 138 -9.20 17.01 -6.00
C ASP A 138 -9.06 17.22 -7.52
N ASP A 139 -8.06 16.61 -8.16
CA ASP A 139 -8.02 16.54 -9.64
C ASP A 139 -9.25 15.75 -10.14
N PRO A 140 -10.07 16.32 -11.04
CA PRO A 140 -11.29 15.66 -11.56
C PRO A 140 -11.05 14.27 -12.16
N ALA A 141 -9.83 13.93 -12.53
CA ALA A 141 -9.48 12.59 -12.99
C ALA A 141 -9.72 11.50 -11.93
N PHE A 142 -9.81 11.88 -10.66
CA PHE A 142 -10.02 10.94 -9.55
C PHE A 142 -11.47 10.88 -9.07
N ASP A 143 -12.36 11.74 -9.56
CA ASP A 143 -13.78 11.73 -9.20
C ASP A 143 -14.42 10.34 -9.35
N PRO A 144 -14.18 9.59 -10.46
CA PRO A 144 -14.76 8.25 -10.62
C PRO A 144 -14.34 7.27 -9.51
N PHE A 145 -13.14 7.39 -8.98
CA PHE A 145 -12.70 6.58 -7.85
C PHE A 145 -13.47 6.93 -6.57
N PHE A 146 -13.60 8.22 -6.26
CA PHE A 146 -14.33 8.65 -5.07
C PHE A 146 -15.82 8.32 -5.17
N GLU A 147 -16.42 8.43 -6.35
CA GLU A 147 -17.79 7.98 -6.61
C GLU A 147 -17.96 6.47 -6.37
N ALA A 148 -17.03 5.64 -6.87
CA ALA A 148 -17.05 4.20 -6.68
C ALA A 148 -16.91 3.86 -5.18
N MET A 149 -15.99 4.52 -4.46
CA MET A 149 -15.83 4.32 -3.02
C MET A 149 -17.06 4.75 -2.23
N ASN A 150 -17.64 5.91 -2.54
CA ASN A 150 -18.88 6.38 -1.92
C ASN A 150 -20.03 5.38 -2.14
N LYS A 151 -20.21 4.88 -3.36
CA LYS A 151 -21.22 3.87 -3.71
C LYS A 151 -20.99 2.55 -2.97
N SER A 152 -19.74 2.18 -2.72
CA SER A 152 -19.40 0.94 -2.01
C SER A 152 -19.71 1.00 -0.51
N GLY A 153 -19.80 2.19 0.07
CA GLY A 153 -19.91 2.41 1.53
C GLY A 153 -18.66 1.97 2.31
N LYS A 154 -17.54 1.72 1.63
CA LYS A 154 -16.29 1.29 2.25
C LYS A 154 -15.33 2.47 2.46
N PRO A 155 -14.53 2.45 3.53
CA PRO A 155 -13.60 3.53 3.83
C PRO A 155 -12.44 3.61 2.83
N VAL A 156 -11.93 4.83 2.67
CA VAL A 156 -10.64 5.10 2.04
C VAL A 156 -9.60 5.28 3.14
N TRP A 157 -8.54 4.46 3.11
CA TRP A 157 -7.35 4.66 3.94
C TRP A 157 -6.43 5.66 3.24
N MET A 158 -5.95 6.66 3.97
CA MET A 158 -5.04 7.64 3.40
C MET A 158 -3.64 7.48 4.01
N HIS A 159 -2.66 7.17 3.15
CA HIS A 159 -1.26 7.11 3.54
C HIS A 159 -0.55 8.41 3.14
N PRO A 160 0.18 9.07 4.05
CA PRO A 160 0.96 10.24 3.69
C PRO A 160 2.02 9.91 2.64
N ALA A 161 2.15 10.75 1.62
CA ALA A 161 3.20 10.67 0.61
C ALA A 161 3.71 12.06 0.27
N ARG A 162 5.02 12.22 0.32
CA ARG A 162 5.71 13.44 -0.08
C ARG A 162 6.95 13.06 -0.90
N ALA A 163 7.18 13.75 -1.98
CA ALA A 163 8.36 13.50 -2.81
C ALA A 163 9.65 13.85 -2.05
N ALA A 164 10.71 13.08 -2.28
CA ALA A 164 12.00 13.26 -1.60
C ALA A 164 12.68 14.63 -1.87
N ASN A 165 12.24 15.34 -2.90
CA ASN A 165 12.72 16.68 -3.21
C ASN A 165 12.03 17.79 -2.38
N PHE A 166 10.99 17.46 -1.60
CA PHE A 166 10.42 18.42 -0.65
C PHE A 166 11.34 18.57 0.56
N PRO A 167 11.61 19.81 1.02
CA PRO A 167 12.43 20.04 2.19
C PRO A 167 11.70 19.63 3.48
N ASP A 168 12.47 19.25 4.50
CA ASP A 168 11.94 19.03 5.84
C ASP A 168 11.60 20.38 6.52
N TYR A 169 12.33 21.42 6.17
CA TYR A 169 12.16 22.78 6.67
C TYR A 169 12.20 23.80 5.52
N LEU A 170 11.56 24.95 5.70
CA LEU A 170 11.47 26.02 4.69
C LEU A 170 12.84 26.59 4.24
N THR A 171 13.86 26.42 5.05
CA THR A 171 15.24 26.88 4.79
C THR A 171 16.07 25.91 3.96
N GLU A 172 15.52 24.73 3.64
CA GLU A 172 16.22 23.66 2.94
C GLU A 172 15.67 23.48 1.53
N LYS A 173 16.48 22.92 0.62
CA LYS A 173 16.06 22.66 -0.77
C LYS A 173 15.56 21.24 -1.00
N LYS A 174 15.79 20.32 -0.07
CA LYS A 174 15.40 18.90 -0.15
C LYS A 174 15.31 18.31 1.24
N SER A 175 14.59 17.19 1.37
CA SER A 175 14.56 16.44 2.60
C SER A 175 15.97 15.96 2.99
N LYS A 176 16.35 16.22 4.22
CA LYS A 176 17.64 15.83 4.81
C LYS A 176 17.52 14.64 5.73
N TYR A 177 16.37 14.53 6.41
CA TYR A 177 16.10 13.54 7.45
C TYR A 177 15.08 12.50 7.00
N GLU A 178 14.61 12.57 5.77
CA GLU A 178 13.62 11.63 5.21
C GLU A 178 12.33 11.51 6.04
N ILE A 179 11.91 12.62 6.66
CA ILE A 179 10.65 12.71 7.42
C ILE A 179 9.43 12.99 6.53
N TRP A 180 9.55 12.77 5.23
CA TRP A 180 8.53 12.99 4.22
C TRP A 180 7.34 12.01 4.31
N TRP A 181 7.37 11.09 5.22
CA TRP A 181 6.33 10.09 5.50
C TRP A 181 5.60 10.31 6.84
N THR A 182 5.95 11.37 7.55
CA THR A 182 5.29 11.70 8.83
C THR A 182 4.25 12.82 8.68
#